data_6613fd43e2f5af169be7ffb208ac8ce0
#
_entry.id   6613fd43e2f5af169be7ffb208ac8ce0
#
_cell.length_a   1.000
_cell.length_b   1.000
_cell.length_c   1.000
_cell.angle_alpha   90.00
_cell.angle_beta   90.00
_cell.angle_gamma   90.00
#
_symmetry.space_group_name_H-M   'P 1'
#
loop_
_entity.id
_entity.type
_entity.pdbx_description
1 polymer ?
#
loop_
_entity_poly.entity_id
_entity_poly.type
_entity_poly.pdbx_seq_one_letter_code
_entity_poly.pdbx_strand_id
1 'polypeptide(L)'
;MAGKILIVDDNSLFAEILAVLLNETGYETSVAKNSGQAIGKALTERPDLILTDFNLPDMNAVETITILKKSPSISSIPIVILTAETAPQLKTKALQGGAVEYLLKPIAPHDLVNVIRKLCPPGRFK
;
A
#
# COMPACT_ATOMS: atom_id res chain seq x y z
N MET A 1 -16.19 -11.30 5.23
CA MET A 1 -14.74 -11.27 5.42
C MET A 1 -14.22 -9.86 5.30
N ALA A 2 -13.27 -9.51 6.14
CA ALA A 2 -12.65 -8.19 6.08
C ALA A 2 -11.68 -8.10 4.90
N GLY A 3 -11.55 -6.92 4.33
CA GLY A 3 -10.49 -6.66 3.38
C GLY A 3 -9.14 -6.67 4.10
N LYS A 4 -8.10 -7.09 3.40
CA LYS A 4 -6.77 -7.18 3.96
C LYS A 4 -5.85 -6.16 3.29
N ILE A 5 -5.19 -5.34 4.11
CA ILE A 5 -4.28 -4.29 3.64
C ILE A 5 -2.85 -4.65 4.03
N LEU A 6 -1.95 -4.67 3.06
CA LEU A 6 -0.52 -4.79 3.34
C LEU A 6 0.07 -3.39 3.42
N ILE A 7 0.61 -3.04 4.58
CA ILE A 7 1.24 -1.74 4.82
C ILE A 7 2.74 -1.93 4.66
N VAL A 8 3.38 -1.12 3.81
CA VAL A 8 4.81 -1.21 3.55
C VAL A 8 5.47 0.12 3.90
N ASP A 9 6.20 0.14 5.01
CA ASP A 9 6.86 1.35 5.49
C ASP A 9 7.96 0.94 6.47
N ASP A 10 9.16 1.47 6.31
CA ASP A 10 10.26 1.14 7.21
C ASP A 10 10.19 1.89 8.54
N ASN A 11 9.32 2.89 8.65
CA ASN A 11 9.05 3.54 9.92
C ASN A 11 8.05 2.70 10.71
N SER A 12 8.54 1.92 11.65
CA SER A 12 7.72 0.98 12.41
C SER A 12 6.59 1.64 13.17
N LEU A 13 6.84 2.80 13.77
CA LEU A 13 5.81 3.51 14.54
C LEU A 13 4.68 3.98 13.63
N PHE A 14 5.03 4.56 12.49
CA PHE A 14 4.03 5.02 11.53
C PHE A 14 3.20 3.85 11.00
N ALA A 15 3.85 2.73 10.67
CA ALA A 15 3.15 1.54 10.19
C ALA A 15 2.19 1.00 11.24
N GLU A 16 2.59 0.99 12.53
CA GLU A 16 1.72 0.54 13.61
C GLU A 16 0.50 1.45 13.78
N ILE A 17 0.71 2.76 13.66
CA ILE A 17 -0.39 3.72 13.76
C ILE A 17 -1.40 3.49 12.63
N LEU A 18 -0.91 3.28 11.41
CA LEU A 18 -1.77 2.97 10.28
C LEU A 18 -2.52 1.64 10.49
N ALA A 19 -1.83 0.63 11.00
CA ALA A 19 -2.46 -0.66 11.25
C ALA A 19 -3.61 -0.54 12.24
N VAL A 20 -3.41 0.20 13.34
CA VAL A 20 -4.47 0.42 14.33
C VAL A 20 -5.65 1.13 13.69
N LEU A 21 -5.38 2.20 12.96
CA LEU A 21 -6.43 2.97 12.29
C LEU A 21 -7.26 2.08 11.34
N LEU A 22 -6.58 1.29 10.52
CA LEU A 22 -7.26 0.46 9.54
C LEU A 22 -7.97 -0.73 10.19
N ASN A 23 -7.39 -1.30 11.24
CA ASN A 23 -8.05 -2.37 12.01
C ASN A 23 -9.36 -1.87 12.62
N GLU A 24 -9.34 -0.67 13.19
CA GLU A 24 -10.53 -0.07 13.77
C GLU A 24 -11.59 0.26 12.73
N THR A 25 -11.17 0.40 11.47
CA THR A 25 -12.07 0.72 10.37
C THR A 25 -12.64 -0.54 9.71
N GLY A 26 -12.22 -1.72 10.16
CA GLY A 26 -12.77 -2.99 9.67
C GLY A 26 -11.87 -3.78 8.75
N TYR A 27 -10.60 -3.41 8.64
CA TYR A 27 -9.64 -4.14 7.81
C TYR A 27 -8.73 -5.02 8.64
N GLU A 28 -8.27 -6.12 8.05
CA GLU A 28 -7.11 -6.85 8.55
C GLU A 28 -5.87 -6.18 7.98
N THR A 29 -4.79 -6.17 8.75
CA THR A 29 -3.54 -5.54 8.29
C THR A 29 -2.35 -6.47 8.48
N SER A 30 -1.35 -6.26 7.62
CA SER A 30 -0.05 -6.90 7.72
C SER A 30 0.98 -5.81 7.41
N VAL A 31 2.18 -5.90 7.97
CA VAL A 31 3.20 -4.87 7.81
C VAL A 31 4.48 -5.48 7.25
N ALA A 32 5.06 -4.80 6.26
CA ALA A 32 6.37 -5.11 5.71
C ALA A 32 7.24 -3.87 5.84
N LYS A 33 8.53 -4.05 6.10
CA LYS A 33 9.45 -2.94 6.34
C LYS A 33 10.32 -2.60 5.14
N ASN A 34 10.31 -3.43 4.11
CA ASN A 34 11.06 -3.20 2.89
C ASN A 34 10.34 -3.88 1.74
N SER A 35 10.83 -3.64 0.53
CA SER A 35 10.16 -4.17 -0.67
C SER A 35 10.27 -5.69 -0.77
N GLY A 36 11.39 -6.26 -0.36
CA GLY A 36 11.54 -7.71 -0.38
C GLY A 36 10.51 -8.41 0.49
N GLN A 37 10.29 -7.91 1.71
CA GLN A 37 9.25 -8.44 2.59
C GLN A 37 7.86 -8.23 1.99
N ALA A 38 7.64 -7.06 1.37
CA ALA A 38 6.35 -6.73 0.79
C ALA A 38 6.01 -7.70 -0.36
N ILE A 39 6.96 -7.97 -1.23
CA ILE A 39 6.74 -8.88 -2.35
C ILE A 39 6.44 -10.29 -1.83
N GLY A 40 7.22 -10.76 -0.85
CA GLY A 40 7.00 -12.07 -0.25
C GLY A 40 5.63 -12.19 0.40
N LYS A 41 5.22 -11.18 1.16
CA LYS A 41 3.91 -11.18 1.81
C LYS A 41 2.77 -11.06 0.79
N ALA A 42 2.95 -10.27 -0.26
CA ALA A 42 1.95 -10.16 -1.31
C ALA A 42 1.70 -11.51 -1.96
N LEU A 43 2.76 -12.26 -2.24
CA LEU A 43 2.65 -13.57 -2.87
C LEU A 43 1.98 -14.60 -1.96
N THR A 44 2.27 -14.58 -0.67
CA THR A 44 1.75 -15.59 0.27
C THR A 44 0.39 -15.21 0.83
N GLU A 45 0.16 -13.94 1.13
CA GLU A 45 -1.06 -13.49 1.80
C GLU A 45 -2.11 -12.95 0.83
N ARG A 46 -1.69 -12.50 -0.35
CA ARG A 46 -2.58 -11.96 -1.38
C ARG A 46 -3.53 -10.90 -0.81
N PRO A 47 -2.99 -9.76 -0.33
CA PRO A 47 -3.83 -8.71 0.23
C PRO A 47 -4.76 -8.12 -0.83
N ASP A 48 -5.80 -7.45 -0.37
CA ASP A 48 -6.75 -6.78 -1.25
C ASP A 48 -6.25 -5.42 -1.71
N LEU A 49 -5.28 -4.85 -1.00
CA LEU A 49 -4.68 -3.56 -1.32
C LEU A 49 -3.30 -3.49 -0.69
N ILE A 50 -2.36 -2.84 -1.39
CA ILE A 50 -1.02 -2.57 -0.87
C ILE A 50 -0.89 -1.06 -0.68
N LEU A 51 -0.55 -0.64 0.54
CA LEU A 51 -0.31 0.75 0.88
C LEU A 51 1.17 0.89 1.20
N THR A 52 1.93 1.55 0.32
CA THR A 52 3.39 1.57 0.43
C THR A 52 3.97 2.97 0.40
N ASP A 53 5.06 3.18 1.14
CA ASP A 53 5.89 4.36 0.97
C ASP A 53 6.59 4.28 -0.39
N PHE A 54 7.01 5.42 -0.92
CA PHE A 54 7.78 5.48 -2.16
C PHE A 54 9.23 5.03 -1.93
N ASN A 55 9.86 5.54 -0.87
CA ASN A 55 11.27 5.27 -0.58
C ASN A 55 11.38 4.20 0.50
N LEU A 56 11.93 3.05 0.13
CA LEU A 56 12.16 1.93 1.05
C LEU A 56 13.65 1.61 1.06
N PRO A 57 14.15 0.92 2.10
CA PRO A 57 15.61 0.73 2.24
C PRO A 57 16.26 -0.01 1.07
N ASP A 58 15.54 -0.92 0.43
CA ASP A 58 16.11 -1.77 -0.61
C ASP A 58 15.79 -1.31 -2.04
N MET A 59 14.65 -0.65 -2.26
CA MET A 59 14.31 -0.13 -3.59
C MET A 59 13.15 0.86 -3.48
N ASN A 60 12.91 1.63 -4.54
CA ASN A 60 11.80 2.59 -4.54
C ASN A 60 10.50 1.93 -5.03
N ALA A 61 9.40 2.67 -4.93
CA ALA A 61 8.09 2.13 -5.28
C ALA A 61 7.96 1.79 -6.76
N VAL A 62 8.62 2.52 -7.66
CA VAL A 62 8.55 2.21 -9.09
C VAL A 62 9.11 0.82 -9.36
N GLU A 63 10.26 0.53 -8.74
CA GLU A 63 10.89 -0.79 -8.88
C GLU A 63 10.02 -1.88 -8.26
N THR A 64 9.46 -1.61 -7.09
CA THR A 64 8.59 -2.56 -6.39
C THR A 64 7.35 -2.87 -7.23
N ILE A 65 6.70 -1.85 -7.77
CA ILE A 65 5.51 -2.01 -8.61
C ILE A 65 5.83 -2.83 -9.85
N THR A 66 6.99 -2.57 -10.47
CA THR A 66 7.41 -3.32 -11.64
C THR A 66 7.47 -4.81 -11.35
N ILE A 67 8.05 -5.18 -10.21
CA ILE A 67 8.17 -6.59 -9.81
C ILE A 67 6.78 -7.18 -9.53
N LEU A 68 5.95 -6.46 -8.77
CA LEU A 68 4.60 -6.94 -8.43
C LEU A 68 3.74 -7.16 -9.68
N LYS A 69 3.83 -6.28 -10.65
CA LYS A 69 3.03 -6.37 -11.87
C LYS A 69 3.45 -7.50 -12.78
N LYS A 70 4.66 -8.05 -12.60
CA LYS A 70 5.12 -9.21 -13.37
C LYS A 70 4.60 -10.53 -12.83
N SER A 71 4.03 -10.55 -11.63
CA SER A 71 3.53 -11.77 -11.00
C SER A 71 2.02 -11.88 -11.23
N PRO A 72 1.57 -12.80 -12.10
CA PRO A 72 0.14 -12.85 -12.48
C PRO A 72 -0.83 -12.98 -11.30
N SER A 73 -0.43 -13.68 -10.25
CA SER A 73 -1.32 -13.92 -9.11
C SER A 73 -1.59 -12.67 -8.29
N ILE A 74 -0.76 -11.64 -8.40
CA ILE A 74 -0.89 -10.42 -7.58
C ILE A 74 -0.87 -9.14 -8.42
N SER A 75 -0.78 -9.25 -9.74
CA SER A 75 -0.66 -8.07 -10.61
C SER A 75 -1.89 -7.17 -10.59
N SER A 76 -3.04 -7.68 -10.18
CA SER A 76 -4.27 -6.90 -10.13
C SER A 76 -4.52 -6.23 -8.78
N ILE A 77 -3.69 -6.48 -7.77
CA ILE A 77 -3.86 -5.87 -6.45
C ILE A 77 -3.60 -4.36 -6.58
N PRO A 78 -4.54 -3.50 -6.17
CA PRO A 78 -4.33 -2.05 -6.25
C PRO A 78 -3.21 -1.61 -5.30
N ILE A 79 -2.36 -0.71 -5.79
CA ILE A 79 -1.23 -0.18 -5.02
C ILE A 79 -1.44 1.31 -4.83
N VAL A 80 -1.48 1.73 -3.57
CA VAL A 80 -1.59 3.13 -3.17
C VAL A 80 -0.26 3.53 -2.56
N ILE A 81 0.30 4.66 -3.00
CA ILE A 81 1.53 5.19 -2.42
C ILE A 81 1.16 6.28 -1.41
N LEU A 82 1.74 6.19 -0.22
CA LEU A 82 1.61 7.19 0.83
C LEU A 82 3.01 7.56 1.29
N THR A 83 3.46 8.76 0.95
CA THR A 83 4.86 9.13 1.09
C THR A 83 5.06 10.62 1.34
N ALA A 84 6.22 10.98 1.87
CA ALA A 84 6.65 12.38 1.98
C ALA A 84 7.33 12.86 0.70
N GLU A 85 7.55 11.98 -0.28
CA GLU A 85 8.24 12.32 -1.54
C GLU A 85 7.35 13.19 -2.42
N THR A 86 7.83 14.39 -2.77
CA THR A 86 7.03 15.40 -3.48
C THR A 86 7.44 15.62 -4.93
N ALA A 87 8.51 14.99 -5.42
CA ALA A 87 8.98 15.21 -6.78
C ALA A 87 7.91 14.81 -7.80
N PRO A 88 7.44 15.75 -8.66
CA PRO A 88 6.35 15.44 -9.59
C PRO A 88 6.69 14.33 -10.58
N GLN A 89 7.96 14.25 -11.02
CA GLN A 89 8.37 13.21 -11.96
C GLN A 89 8.29 11.82 -11.35
N LEU A 90 8.51 11.70 -10.04
CA LEU A 90 8.41 10.41 -9.36
C LEU A 90 6.95 9.97 -9.21
N LYS A 91 6.08 10.92 -8.90
CA LYS A 91 4.64 10.66 -8.87
C LYS A 91 4.16 10.16 -10.23
N THR A 92 4.57 10.85 -11.30
CA THR A 92 4.19 10.48 -12.66
C THR A 92 4.66 9.07 -12.98
N LYS A 93 5.92 8.74 -12.65
CA LYS A 93 6.47 7.40 -12.92
C LYS A 93 5.72 6.32 -12.15
N ALA A 94 5.36 6.59 -10.90
CA ALA A 94 4.64 5.63 -10.08
C ALA A 94 3.24 5.34 -10.65
N LEU A 95 2.54 6.39 -11.03
CA LEU A 95 1.20 6.23 -11.62
C LEU A 95 1.26 5.52 -12.97
N GLN A 96 2.24 5.88 -13.82
CA GLN A 96 2.43 5.21 -15.10
C GLN A 96 2.80 3.74 -14.91
N GLY A 97 3.51 3.42 -13.84
CA GLY A 97 3.93 2.05 -13.53
C GLY A 97 2.82 1.18 -12.98
N GLY A 98 1.70 1.78 -12.57
CA GLY A 98 0.56 1.00 -12.10
C GLY A 98 0.00 1.36 -10.74
N ALA A 99 0.58 2.34 -10.02
CA ALA A 99 -0.04 2.80 -8.77
C ALA A 99 -1.38 3.47 -9.10
N VAL A 100 -2.39 3.21 -8.27
CA VAL A 100 -3.72 3.77 -8.51
C VAL A 100 -3.93 5.11 -7.83
N GLU A 101 -3.14 5.40 -6.78
CA GLU A 101 -3.17 6.68 -6.06
C GLU A 101 -1.78 7.01 -5.53
N TYR A 102 -1.49 8.30 -5.41
CA TYR A 102 -0.25 8.79 -4.85
C TYR A 102 -0.60 9.88 -3.84
N LEU A 103 -0.45 9.57 -2.56
CA LEU A 103 -0.87 10.43 -1.46
C LEU A 103 0.35 10.94 -0.71
N LEU A 104 0.29 12.18 -0.22
CA LEU A 104 1.40 12.80 0.50
C LEU A 104 1.16 12.78 2.00
N LYS A 105 2.23 12.48 2.75
CA LYS A 105 2.26 12.64 4.21
C LYS A 105 2.49 14.11 4.55
N PRO A 106 1.88 14.63 5.60
CA PRO A 106 0.86 13.99 6.41
C PRO A 106 -0.49 14.01 5.73
N ILE A 107 -1.29 12.98 5.96
CA ILE A 107 -2.65 12.93 5.43
C ILE A 107 -3.60 12.72 6.61
N ALA A 108 -4.75 13.38 6.57
CA ALA A 108 -5.75 13.18 7.62
C ALA A 108 -6.25 11.74 7.59
N PRO A 109 -6.40 11.07 8.74
CA PRO A 109 -6.88 9.69 8.77
C PRO A 109 -8.18 9.49 8.01
N HIS A 110 -9.10 10.42 8.13
CA HIS A 110 -10.38 10.40 7.44
C HIS A 110 -10.19 10.36 5.90
N ASP A 111 -9.26 11.16 5.38
CA ASP A 111 -9.00 11.21 3.94
C ASP A 111 -8.39 9.91 3.45
N LEU A 112 -7.46 9.36 4.20
CA LEU A 112 -6.83 8.08 3.85
C LEU A 112 -7.86 6.96 3.83
N VAL A 113 -8.68 6.89 4.86
CA VAL A 113 -9.71 5.86 4.95
C VAL A 113 -10.68 5.95 3.77
N ASN A 114 -11.06 7.17 3.36
CA ASN A 114 -11.95 7.36 2.23
C ASN A 114 -11.36 6.82 0.93
N VAL A 115 -10.07 7.06 0.68
CA VAL A 115 -9.41 6.53 -0.50
C VAL A 115 -9.41 5.00 -0.48
N ILE A 116 -9.04 4.42 0.66
CA ILE A 116 -8.96 2.97 0.80
C ILE A 116 -10.34 2.33 0.62
N ARG A 117 -11.38 2.92 1.20
CA ARG A 117 -12.74 2.40 1.08
C ARG A 117 -13.24 2.36 -0.35
N LYS A 118 -12.85 3.32 -1.17
CA LYS A 118 -13.24 3.33 -2.57
C LYS A 118 -12.62 2.17 -3.34
N LEU A 119 -11.39 1.81 -2.99
CA LEU A 119 -10.64 0.78 -3.69
C LEU A 119 -10.88 -0.60 -3.10
N CYS A 120 -11.17 -0.67 -1.82
CA CYS A 120 -11.29 -1.92 -1.08
C CYS A 120 -12.31 -1.71 0.05
N PRO A 121 -13.63 -1.85 -0.22
CA PRO A 121 -14.63 -1.65 0.84
C PRO A 121 -14.43 -2.65 1.99
N PRO A 122 -14.53 -2.19 3.25
CA PRO A 122 -14.32 -3.08 4.39
C PRO A 122 -15.47 -4.08 4.51
N GLY A 123 -15.12 -5.29 4.98
CA GLY A 123 -16.10 -6.30 5.27
C GLY A 123 -16.90 -6.77 4.08
N ARG A 124 -16.48 -6.49 2.86
CA ARG A 124 -17.22 -6.96 1.71
C ARG A 124 -16.95 -8.44 1.47
N PHE A 125 -17.94 -9.03 1.02
CA PHE A 125 -17.88 -10.37 0.72
C PHE A 125 -19.21 -10.83 0.47
N LYS A 126 -19.39 -11.28 0.29
CA LYS A 126 -20.56 -11.61 0.26
C LYS A 126 -20.99 -12.28 -0.37
#